data_16c2458047aaf1157a27f67e9c692dd2
#
_entry.id   16c2458047aaf1157a27f67e9c692dd2
#
_cell.length_a   1.000
_cell.length_b   1.000
_cell.length_c   1.000
_cell.angle_alpha   90.00
_cell.angle_beta   90.00
_cell.angle_gamma   90.00
#
_symmetry.space_group_name_H-M   'P 1'
#
loop_
_entity.id
_entity.type
_entity.pdbx_description
1 polymer ?
#
loop_
_entity_poly.entity_id
_entity_poly.type
_entity_poly.pdbx_seq_one_letter_code
_entity_poly.pdbx_strand_id
1 'polypeptide(L)'
;MKKKKYIIISVLLVAILAIVGYSFMNKSSTEIVEAKTILVKKANVTKTVTATGTIQPITQVDVGTQVSGVVKRIYVDYNSEVKQGQLIAELDKTNLQAAVTQAQAAYDNAVTQSNYTRTIYNRQQSLYKSQVISRSDMEQSMYDYQTAQGLVTQRLSDLQSTRTNLSYANIYSPINGVVLSKAIDE
;
A
#
# COMPACT_ATOMS: atom_id res chain seq x y z
N MET A 1 108.67 -14.66 63.75
CA MET A 1 108.50 -14.51 62.31
C MET A 1 107.13 -15.03 61.78
N LYS A 2 106.33 -15.78 62.53
CA LYS A 2 105.07 -16.37 62.04
C LYS A 2 103.88 -15.36 62.02
N LYS A 3 103.81 -14.38 62.91
CA LYS A 3 102.67 -13.42 62.94
C LYS A 3 102.54 -12.44 61.74
N LYS A 4 103.72 -12.03 61.18
CA LYS A 4 103.75 -11.15 59.99
C LYS A 4 103.19 -11.82 58.71
N LYS A 5 103.35 -13.16 58.57
CA LYS A 5 102.81 -13.91 57.40
C LYS A 5 101.26 -13.95 57.41
N TYR A 6 100.68 -14.10 58.57
CA TYR A 6 99.18 -14.11 58.68
C TYR A 6 98.56 -12.77 58.40
N ILE A 7 99.22 -11.66 58.76
CA ILE A 7 98.74 -10.31 58.45
C ILE A 7 98.80 -10.09 56.94
N ILE A 8 99.84 -10.50 56.24
CA ILE A 8 99.99 -10.37 54.81
C ILE A 8 98.88 -11.20 54.09
N ILE A 9 98.64 -12.42 54.56
CA ILE A 9 97.62 -13.30 54.00
C ILE A 9 96.19 -12.70 54.20
N SER A 10 95.93 -12.12 55.38
CA SER A 10 94.65 -11.45 55.68
C SER A 10 94.42 -10.22 54.78
N VAL A 11 95.42 -9.38 54.57
CA VAL A 11 95.37 -8.23 53.67
C VAL A 11 95.12 -8.65 52.24
N LEU A 12 95.76 -9.71 51.81
CA LEU A 12 95.60 -10.24 50.43
C LEU A 12 94.22 -10.83 50.21
N LEU A 13 93.63 -11.46 51.25
CA LEU A 13 92.30 -12.03 51.19
C LEU A 13 91.22 -10.92 51.17
N VAL A 14 91.41 -9.83 51.90
CA VAL A 14 90.55 -8.66 51.88
C VAL A 14 90.57 -7.94 50.49
N ALA A 15 91.83 -7.85 49.93
CA ALA A 15 92.00 -7.24 48.60
C ALA A 15 91.28 -8.08 47.50
N ILE A 16 91.34 -9.40 47.58
CA ILE A 16 90.65 -10.29 46.64
C ILE A 16 89.13 -10.16 46.78
N LEU A 17 88.66 -10.12 48.04
CA LEU A 17 87.23 -9.91 48.31
C LEU A 17 86.72 -8.53 47.78
N ALA A 18 87.53 -7.49 47.90
CA ALA A 18 87.22 -6.15 47.39
C ALA A 18 87.15 -6.12 45.82
N ILE A 19 88.09 -6.80 45.18
CA ILE A 19 88.10 -6.91 43.68
C ILE A 19 86.96 -7.71 43.18
N VAL A 20 86.54 -8.81 43.82
CA VAL A 20 85.43 -9.65 43.48
C VAL A 20 84.13 -8.86 43.72
N GLY A 21 83.98 -8.15 44.84
CA GLY A 21 82.84 -7.27 45.16
C GLY A 21 82.72 -6.16 44.13
N TYR A 22 83.82 -5.51 43.74
CA TYR A 22 83.76 -4.44 42.74
C TYR A 22 83.39 -5.00 41.34
N SER A 23 83.85 -6.18 40.99
CA SER A 23 83.49 -6.83 39.71
C SER A 23 82.01 -7.24 39.68
N PHE A 24 81.43 -7.59 40.83
CA PHE A 24 80.02 -7.96 40.93
C PHE A 24 79.10 -6.73 40.87
N MET A 25 79.59 -5.64 41.47
CA MET A 25 78.76 -4.37 41.44
C MET A 25 78.83 -3.68 40.10
N ASN A 26 79.81 -3.96 39.27
CA ASN A 26 79.92 -3.28 37.97
C ASN A 26 79.42 -4.15 36.79
N LYS A 27 78.61 -5.15 37.08
CA LYS A 27 77.82 -5.82 36.05
C LYS A 27 76.67 -4.88 35.64
N SER A 28 77.00 -3.97 34.74
CA SER A 28 75.92 -3.20 34.03
C SER A 28 75.08 -4.20 33.33
N SER A 29 73.78 -4.27 33.75
CA SER A 29 72.78 -4.98 33.01
C SER A 29 72.59 -4.21 31.70
N THR A 30 73.14 -4.69 30.64
CA THR A 30 72.79 -4.19 29.29
C THR A 30 71.40 -4.69 29.01
N GLU A 31 70.45 -3.84 29.24
CA GLU A 31 69.08 -4.09 28.86
C GLU A 31 69.05 -4.14 27.34
N ILE A 32 68.98 -5.35 26.80
CA ILE A 32 68.87 -5.57 25.37
C ILE A 32 67.46 -5.19 25.01
N VAL A 33 67.29 -3.99 24.55
CA VAL A 33 66.00 -3.55 23.95
C VAL A 33 65.88 -4.32 22.63
N GLU A 34 65.10 -5.38 22.67
CA GLU A 34 64.75 -6.15 21.50
C GLU A 34 63.73 -5.29 20.64
N ALA A 35 64.34 -4.56 19.72
CA ALA A 35 63.55 -3.78 18.79
C ALA A 35 62.79 -4.71 17.80
N LYS A 36 61.55 -4.99 18.04
CA LYS A 36 60.70 -5.73 17.11
C LYS A 36 60.40 -4.88 15.87
N THR A 37 61.18 -5.05 14.83
CA THR A 37 60.93 -4.39 13.54
C THR A 37 59.85 -5.14 12.77
N ILE A 38 58.79 -4.42 12.39
CA ILE A 38 57.75 -4.93 11.53
C ILE A 38 57.90 -4.28 10.15
N LEU A 39 58.02 -5.10 9.12
CA LEU A 39 58.05 -4.64 7.74
C LEU A 39 56.69 -3.98 7.41
N VAL A 40 56.72 -2.71 7.06
CA VAL A 40 55.55 -1.96 6.60
C VAL A 40 55.16 -2.49 5.23
N LYS A 41 53.98 -3.11 5.16
CA LYS A 41 53.37 -3.54 3.90
C LYS A 41 52.27 -2.55 3.51
N LYS A 42 52.24 -2.17 2.23
CA LYS A 42 51.11 -1.46 1.67
C LYS A 42 49.91 -2.40 1.71
N ALA A 43 48.86 -2.01 2.40
CA ALA A 43 47.59 -2.72 2.45
C ALA A 43 46.45 -1.76 2.09
N ASN A 44 45.44 -2.27 1.42
CA ASN A 44 44.21 -1.51 1.16
C ASN A 44 43.40 -1.42 2.45
N VAL A 45 43.08 -0.21 2.86
CA VAL A 45 42.14 0.03 3.97
C VAL A 45 40.73 0.23 3.36
N THR A 46 39.88 -0.74 3.61
CA THR A 46 38.48 -0.66 3.18
C THR A 46 37.65 -0.16 4.36
N LYS A 47 37.01 1.00 4.20
CA LYS A 47 36.03 1.52 5.15
C LYS A 47 34.65 1.15 4.62
N THR A 48 33.98 0.20 5.25
CA THR A 48 32.62 -0.16 4.94
C THR A 48 31.66 0.72 5.74
N VAL A 49 30.77 1.42 5.05
CA VAL A 49 29.67 2.17 5.67
C VAL A 49 28.38 1.41 5.39
N THR A 50 27.73 0.96 6.44
CA THR A 50 26.40 0.35 6.37
C THR A 50 25.36 1.40 6.72
N ALA A 51 24.31 1.49 5.90
CA ALA A 51 23.15 2.31 6.17
C ALA A 51 21.91 1.42 6.14
N THR A 52 20.99 1.65 7.07
CA THR A 52 19.67 1.01 7.10
C THR A 52 18.64 2.04 6.71
N GLY A 53 17.66 1.64 5.91
CA GLY A 53 16.55 2.48 5.51
C GLY A 53 15.30 1.64 5.31
N THR A 54 14.12 2.26 5.45
CA THR A 54 12.83 1.65 5.17
C THR A 54 12.38 2.10 3.79
N ILE A 55 12.01 1.14 2.94
CA ILE A 55 11.41 1.44 1.62
C ILE A 55 9.92 1.68 1.86
N GLN A 56 9.43 2.81 1.41
CA GLN A 56 8.01 3.14 1.43
C GLN A 56 7.53 3.43 0.01
N PRO A 57 6.28 3.06 -0.32
CA PRO A 57 5.71 3.40 -1.61
C PRO A 57 5.54 4.92 -1.75
N ILE A 58 5.73 5.45 -2.96
CA ILE A 58 5.54 6.87 -3.27
C ILE A 58 4.05 7.23 -3.23
N THR A 59 3.19 6.31 -3.65
CA THR A 59 1.73 6.47 -3.66
C THR A 59 1.10 5.18 -3.17
N GLN A 60 0.20 5.30 -2.19
CA GLN A 60 -0.63 4.21 -1.69
C GLN A 60 -2.09 4.62 -1.83
N VAL A 61 -2.92 3.71 -2.34
CA VAL A 61 -4.36 3.92 -2.52
C VAL A 61 -5.12 2.76 -1.93
N ASP A 62 -6.06 3.05 -1.05
CA ASP A 62 -6.96 2.05 -0.50
C ASP A 62 -8.12 1.82 -1.47
N VAL A 63 -8.33 0.58 -1.87
CA VAL A 63 -9.39 0.17 -2.79
C VAL A 63 -10.49 -0.49 -2.00
N GLY A 64 -11.69 0.07 -2.08
CA GLY A 64 -12.88 -0.40 -1.39
C GLY A 64 -14.11 -0.40 -2.29
N THR A 65 -15.24 -0.87 -1.75
CA THR A 65 -16.54 -0.87 -2.41
C THR A 65 -17.43 0.27 -1.90
N GLN A 66 -18.29 0.80 -2.78
CA GLN A 66 -19.29 1.80 -2.42
C GLN A 66 -20.64 1.17 -2.08
N VAL A 67 -20.78 -0.16 -2.22
CA VAL A 67 -21.99 -0.90 -1.89
C VAL A 67 -21.65 -2.01 -0.90
N SER A 68 -22.58 -2.30 0.01
CA SER A 68 -22.44 -3.41 0.95
C SER A 68 -22.79 -4.73 0.28
N GLY A 69 -22.01 -5.77 0.55
CA GLY A 69 -22.25 -7.10 0.00
C GLY A 69 -21.23 -8.12 0.48
N VAL A 70 -21.47 -9.38 0.16
CA VAL A 70 -20.53 -10.48 0.43
C VAL A 70 -19.55 -10.55 -0.74
N VAL A 71 -18.26 -10.69 -0.45
CA VAL A 71 -17.25 -10.91 -1.48
C VAL A 71 -17.46 -12.30 -2.06
N LYS A 72 -17.63 -12.38 -3.37
CA LYS A 72 -17.82 -13.62 -4.10
C LYS A 72 -16.51 -14.23 -4.57
N ARG A 73 -15.58 -13.38 -5.00
CA ARG A 73 -14.27 -13.79 -5.49
C ARG A 73 -13.26 -12.64 -5.45
N ILE A 74 -12.03 -12.99 -5.12
CA ILE A 74 -10.87 -12.12 -5.19
C ILE A 74 -9.92 -12.67 -6.27
N TYR A 75 -9.45 -11.81 -7.18
CA TYR A 75 -8.64 -12.18 -8.35
C TYR A 75 -7.16 -11.90 -8.18
N VAL A 76 -6.78 -11.22 -7.09
CA VAL A 76 -5.41 -10.79 -6.80
C VAL A 76 -5.01 -11.21 -5.39
N ASP A 77 -3.72 -11.41 -5.17
CA ASP A 77 -3.15 -11.76 -3.89
C ASP A 77 -2.01 -10.80 -3.52
N TYR A 78 -1.42 -10.97 -2.34
CA TYR A 78 -0.26 -10.21 -1.91
C TYR A 78 0.83 -10.23 -2.98
N ASN A 79 1.49 -9.10 -3.15
CA ASN A 79 2.58 -8.91 -4.12
C ASN A 79 2.19 -9.17 -5.59
N SER A 80 0.89 -9.22 -5.90
CA SER A 80 0.41 -9.31 -7.28
C SER A 80 0.52 -7.97 -7.99
N GLU A 81 1.05 -7.96 -9.21
CA GLU A 81 1.02 -6.78 -10.07
C GLU A 81 -0.38 -6.56 -10.62
N VAL A 82 -0.86 -5.32 -10.54
CA VAL A 82 -2.17 -4.90 -11.06
C VAL A 82 -2.03 -3.72 -12.00
N LYS A 83 -2.87 -3.69 -13.02
CA LYS A 83 -2.97 -2.58 -13.97
C LYS A 83 -4.19 -1.73 -13.65
N GLN A 84 -4.13 -0.45 -13.98
CA GLN A 84 -5.29 0.43 -13.91
C GLN A 84 -6.46 -0.14 -14.72
N GLY A 85 -7.66 -0.20 -14.09
CA GLY A 85 -8.86 -0.81 -14.69
C GLY A 85 -8.91 -2.34 -14.63
N GLN A 86 -7.92 -3.01 -14.02
CA GLN A 86 -7.97 -4.46 -13.80
C GLN A 86 -8.96 -4.81 -12.70
N LEU A 87 -9.78 -5.85 -12.91
CA LEU A 87 -10.70 -6.37 -11.89
C LEU A 87 -9.90 -7.03 -10.76
N ILE A 88 -10.11 -6.54 -9.54
CA ILE A 88 -9.44 -7.03 -8.31
C ILE A 88 -10.34 -8.02 -7.57
N ALA A 89 -11.61 -7.64 -7.39
CA ALA A 89 -12.59 -8.45 -6.66
C ALA A 89 -14.00 -8.20 -7.19
N GLU A 90 -14.88 -9.16 -6.92
CA GLU A 90 -16.32 -9.01 -7.18
C GLU A 90 -17.15 -9.38 -5.96
N LEU A 91 -18.23 -8.63 -5.74
CA LEU A 91 -19.26 -8.94 -4.76
C LEU A 91 -20.32 -9.89 -5.36
N ASP A 92 -21.11 -10.51 -4.50
CA ASP A 92 -22.32 -11.20 -4.93
C ASP A 92 -23.33 -10.19 -5.51
N LYS A 93 -23.64 -10.38 -6.79
CA LYS A 93 -24.48 -9.49 -7.58
C LYS A 93 -25.95 -9.89 -7.59
N THR A 94 -26.32 -11.01 -6.97
CA THR A 94 -27.66 -11.62 -7.07
C THR A 94 -28.76 -10.61 -6.72
N ASN A 95 -28.65 -9.96 -5.57
CA ASN A 95 -29.63 -8.98 -5.12
C ASN A 95 -29.58 -7.69 -5.95
N LEU A 96 -28.37 -7.24 -6.34
CA LEU A 96 -28.21 -6.03 -7.16
C LEU A 96 -28.75 -6.24 -8.57
N GLN A 97 -28.58 -7.42 -9.15
CA GLN A 97 -29.14 -7.78 -10.46
C GLN A 97 -30.67 -7.86 -10.40
N ALA A 98 -31.23 -8.43 -9.33
CA ALA A 98 -32.68 -8.46 -9.12
C ALA A 98 -33.25 -7.04 -9.01
N ALA A 99 -32.59 -6.13 -8.28
CA ALA A 99 -33.00 -4.73 -8.17
C ALA A 99 -32.98 -4.00 -9.53
N VAL A 100 -31.94 -4.23 -10.36
CA VAL A 100 -31.89 -3.68 -11.73
C VAL A 100 -33.06 -4.21 -12.58
N THR A 101 -33.35 -5.52 -12.50
CA THR A 101 -34.48 -6.12 -13.25
C THR A 101 -35.83 -5.52 -12.82
N GLN A 102 -36.04 -5.31 -11.52
CA GLN A 102 -37.23 -4.65 -10.99
C GLN A 102 -37.36 -3.20 -11.45
N ALA A 103 -36.26 -2.42 -11.37
CA ALA A 103 -36.26 -1.03 -11.83
C ALA A 103 -36.47 -0.91 -13.35
N GLN A 104 -35.91 -1.86 -14.13
CA GLN A 104 -36.13 -1.95 -15.57
C GLN A 104 -37.63 -2.17 -15.89
N ALA A 105 -38.25 -3.14 -15.22
CA ALA A 105 -39.69 -3.40 -15.42
C ALA A 105 -40.56 -2.19 -15.05
N ALA A 106 -40.21 -1.46 -13.98
CA ALA A 106 -40.92 -0.23 -13.59
C ALA A 106 -40.76 0.88 -14.62
N TYR A 107 -39.54 1.03 -15.20
CA TYR A 107 -39.30 1.97 -16.30
C TYR A 107 -40.12 1.60 -17.56
N ASP A 108 -40.10 0.33 -17.97
CA ASP A 108 -40.83 -0.14 -19.14
C ASP A 108 -42.34 0.05 -19.00
N ASN A 109 -42.91 -0.16 -17.81
CA ASN A 109 -44.30 0.15 -17.49
C ASN A 109 -44.62 1.65 -17.62
N ALA A 110 -43.74 2.51 -17.11
CA ALA A 110 -43.88 3.95 -17.22
C ALA A 110 -43.83 4.43 -18.69
N VAL A 111 -42.93 3.87 -19.49
CA VAL A 111 -42.84 4.13 -20.94
C VAL A 111 -44.13 3.72 -21.64
N THR A 112 -44.67 2.54 -21.31
CA THR A 112 -45.92 2.05 -21.89
C THR A 112 -47.09 2.98 -21.54
N GLN A 113 -47.19 3.40 -20.29
CA GLN A 113 -48.22 4.37 -19.84
C GLN A 113 -48.07 5.72 -20.55
N SER A 114 -46.86 6.23 -20.70
CA SER A 114 -46.60 7.49 -21.42
C SER A 114 -46.99 7.40 -22.90
N ASN A 115 -46.71 6.29 -23.56
CA ASN A 115 -47.09 6.07 -24.95
C ASN A 115 -48.59 5.99 -25.11
N TYR A 116 -49.30 5.37 -24.16
CA TYR A 116 -50.76 5.33 -24.15
C TYR A 116 -51.34 6.75 -23.97
N THR A 117 -50.93 7.49 -22.96
CA THR A 117 -51.44 8.85 -22.71
C THR A 117 -51.09 9.81 -23.85
N ARG A 118 -49.89 9.64 -24.48
CA ARG A 118 -49.54 10.39 -25.69
C ARG A 118 -50.51 10.13 -26.83
N THR A 119 -50.91 8.89 -27.05
CA THR A 119 -51.87 8.53 -28.08
C THR A 119 -53.24 9.16 -27.81
N ILE A 120 -53.71 9.16 -26.55
CA ILE A 120 -54.91 9.84 -26.14
C ILE A 120 -54.82 11.34 -26.38
N TYR A 121 -53.74 11.98 -25.91
CA TYR A 121 -53.50 13.41 -26.13
C TYR A 121 -53.52 13.79 -27.60
N ASN A 122 -52.86 13.07 -28.48
CA ASN A 122 -52.84 13.32 -29.91
C ASN A 122 -54.25 13.20 -30.54
N ARG A 123 -55.03 12.22 -30.08
CA ARG A 123 -56.44 12.07 -30.49
C ARG A 123 -57.30 13.25 -30.02
N GLN A 124 -57.22 13.61 -28.75
CA GLN A 124 -57.96 14.73 -28.18
C GLN A 124 -57.58 16.06 -28.86
N GLN A 125 -56.32 16.26 -29.16
CA GLN A 125 -55.86 17.43 -29.88
C GLN A 125 -56.49 17.55 -31.30
N SER A 126 -56.63 16.41 -32.00
CA SER A 126 -57.27 16.38 -33.31
C SER A 126 -58.79 16.69 -33.19
N LEU A 127 -59.48 16.13 -32.19
CA LEU A 127 -60.88 16.38 -31.93
C LEU A 127 -61.11 17.83 -31.52
N TYR A 128 -60.29 18.44 -30.73
CA TYR A 128 -60.32 19.85 -30.37
C TYR A 128 -60.20 20.77 -31.60
N LYS A 129 -59.22 20.47 -32.47
CA LYS A 129 -59.09 21.22 -33.73
C LYS A 129 -60.30 21.14 -34.62
N SER A 130 -61.05 20.03 -34.56
CA SER A 130 -62.33 19.85 -35.25
C SER A 130 -63.55 20.40 -34.47
N GLN A 131 -63.29 21.09 -33.34
CA GLN A 131 -64.30 21.68 -32.47
C GLN A 131 -65.35 20.68 -31.87
N VAL A 132 -64.95 19.39 -31.74
CA VAL A 132 -65.76 18.29 -31.22
C VAL A 132 -65.71 18.19 -29.70
N ILE A 133 -64.65 18.64 -29.08
CA ILE A 133 -64.44 18.57 -27.61
C ILE A 133 -64.19 19.97 -27.03
N SER A 134 -64.31 20.04 -25.69
CA SER A 134 -64.01 21.27 -24.95
C SER A 134 -62.48 21.49 -24.81
N ARG A 135 -62.09 22.74 -24.55
CA ARG A 135 -60.68 23.07 -24.22
C ARG A 135 -60.26 22.40 -22.96
N SER A 136 -61.13 22.27 -21.96
CA SER A 136 -60.84 21.59 -20.69
C SER A 136 -60.45 20.13 -20.90
N ASP A 137 -61.10 19.38 -21.78
CA ASP A 137 -60.81 17.98 -22.06
C ASP A 137 -59.46 17.81 -22.74
N MET A 138 -59.12 18.73 -23.64
CA MET A 138 -57.80 18.75 -24.29
C MET A 138 -56.71 19.06 -23.29
N GLU A 139 -56.90 20.09 -22.43
CA GLU A 139 -55.93 20.45 -21.39
C GLU A 139 -55.73 19.32 -20.37
N GLN A 140 -56.78 18.61 -19.98
CA GLN A 140 -56.71 17.43 -19.11
C GLN A 140 -55.84 16.32 -19.75
N SER A 141 -56.06 16.00 -21.01
CA SER A 141 -55.29 14.98 -21.71
C SER A 141 -53.78 15.37 -21.88
N MET A 142 -53.54 16.67 -22.05
CA MET A 142 -52.16 17.22 -22.06
C MET A 142 -51.51 17.06 -20.70
N TYR A 143 -52.18 17.39 -19.61
CA TYR A 143 -51.69 17.21 -18.24
C TYR A 143 -51.38 15.76 -17.94
N ASP A 144 -52.26 14.82 -18.29
CA ASP A 144 -52.09 13.39 -18.08
C ASP A 144 -50.87 12.87 -18.85
N TYR A 145 -50.64 13.32 -20.08
CA TYR A 145 -49.46 12.98 -20.86
C TYR A 145 -48.16 13.53 -20.23
N GLN A 146 -48.19 14.81 -19.81
CA GLN A 146 -47.01 15.42 -19.17
C GLN A 146 -46.66 14.73 -17.85
N THR A 147 -47.67 14.36 -17.06
CA THR A 147 -47.46 13.62 -15.81
C THR A 147 -46.86 12.24 -16.07
N ALA A 148 -47.35 11.52 -17.07
CA ALA A 148 -46.80 10.22 -17.45
C ALA A 148 -45.36 10.34 -17.98
N GLN A 149 -45.04 11.41 -18.71
CA GLN A 149 -43.69 11.69 -19.17
C GLN A 149 -42.73 12.01 -18.01
N GLY A 150 -43.17 12.76 -17.00
CA GLY A 150 -42.46 13.00 -15.76
C GLY A 150 -42.13 11.69 -15.02
N LEU A 151 -43.11 10.76 -14.97
CA LEU A 151 -42.90 9.44 -14.36
C LEU A 151 -41.85 8.62 -15.10
N VAL A 152 -41.82 8.66 -16.45
CA VAL A 152 -40.73 7.98 -17.22
C VAL A 152 -39.36 8.50 -16.84
N THR A 153 -39.22 9.83 -16.73
CA THR A 153 -37.93 10.45 -16.31
C THR A 153 -37.51 10.01 -14.91
N GLN A 154 -38.48 9.98 -13.98
CA GLN A 154 -38.23 9.50 -12.61
C GLN A 154 -37.75 8.04 -12.62
N ARG A 155 -38.45 7.14 -13.30
CA ARG A 155 -38.10 5.70 -13.36
C ARG A 155 -36.80 5.45 -14.09
N LEU A 156 -36.45 6.28 -15.08
CA LEU A 156 -35.15 6.23 -15.73
C LEU A 156 -34.02 6.56 -14.74
N SER A 157 -34.21 7.58 -13.91
CA SER A 157 -33.25 7.94 -12.86
C SER A 157 -33.07 6.84 -11.82
N ASP A 158 -34.19 6.21 -11.39
CA ASP A 158 -34.15 5.07 -10.47
C ASP A 158 -33.36 3.87 -11.08
N LEU A 159 -33.63 3.56 -12.35
CA LEU A 159 -32.91 2.52 -13.08
C LEU A 159 -31.41 2.82 -13.22
N GLN A 160 -31.07 4.07 -13.54
CA GLN A 160 -29.68 4.50 -13.63
C GLN A 160 -28.95 4.33 -12.29
N SER A 161 -29.57 4.72 -11.19
CA SER A 161 -29.04 4.55 -9.83
C SER A 161 -28.78 3.09 -9.49
N THR A 162 -29.74 2.19 -9.76
CA THR A 162 -29.57 0.75 -9.51
C THR A 162 -28.51 0.11 -10.39
N ARG A 163 -28.37 0.53 -11.65
CA ARG A 163 -27.27 0.09 -12.54
C ARG A 163 -25.91 0.56 -12.04
N THR A 164 -25.83 1.78 -11.53
CA THR A 164 -24.59 2.30 -10.92
C THR A 164 -24.19 1.47 -9.70
N ASN A 165 -25.16 1.14 -8.82
CA ASN A 165 -24.91 0.28 -7.66
C ASN A 165 -24.43 -1.12 -8.08
N LEU A 166 -25.00 -1.69 -9.14
CA LEU A 166 -24.54 -2.96 -9.70
C LEU A 166 -23.11 -2.86 -10.24
N SER A 167 -22.73 -1.74 -10.85
CA SER A 167 -21.36 -1.53 -11.33
C SER A 167 -20.32 -1.52 -10.22
N TYR A 168 -20.68 -0.97 -9.04
CA TYR A 168 -19.82 -0.93 -7.86
C TYR A 168 -19.59 -2.30 -7.22
N ALA A 169 -20.34 -3.33 -7.61
CA ALA A 169 -20.08 -4.71 -7.21
C ALA A 169 -18.81 -5.30 -7.87
N ASN A 170 -18.29 -4.67 -8.90
CA ASN A 170 -16.98 -4.98 -9.48
C ASN A 170 -15.97 -3.95 -8.98
N ILE A 171 -14.93 -4.42 -8.33
CA ILE A 171 -13.88 -3.58 -7.76
C ILE A 171 -12.67 -3.60 -8.69
N TYR A 172 -12.29 -2.42 -9.20
CA TYR A 172 -11.18 -2.26 -10.14
C TYR A 172 -10.03 -1.48 -9.52
N SER A 173 -8.81 -1.76 -9.98
CA SER A 173 -7.64 -0.97 -9.60
C SER A 173 -7.70 0.43 -10.19
N PRO A 174 -7.54 1.49 -9.39
CA PRO A 174 -7.47 2.86 -9.89
C PRO A 174 -6.11 3.24 -10.48
N ILE A 175 -5.05 2.48 -10.17
CA ILE A 175 -3.65 2.76 -10.56
C ILE A 175 -2.95 1.48 -11.04
N ASN A 176 -1.79 1.66 -11.69
CA ASN A 176 -0.85 0.56 -11.90
C ASN A 176 0.01 0.42 -10.64
N GLY A 177 0.24 -0.79 -10.16
CA GLY A 177 1.03 -1.00 -8.95
C GLY A 177 1.09 -2.45 -8.50
N VAL A 178 1.41 -2.63 -7.23
CA VAL A 178 1.50 -3.94 -6.57
C VAL A 178 0.62 -3.94 -5.33
N VAL A 179 -0.08 -5.03 -5.09
CA VAL A 179 -0.94 -5.21 -3.90
C VAL A 179 -0.06 -5.36 -2.65
N LEU A 180 -0.15 -4.40 -1.74
CA LEU A 180 0.63 -4.38 -0.51
C LEU A 180 -0.03 -5.17 0.63
N SER A 181 -1.35 -5.11 0.72
CA SER A 181 -2.12 -5.79 1.76
C SER A 181 -3.51 -6.14 1.28
N LYS A 182 -4.08 -7.17 1.85
CA LYS A 182 -5.45 -7.62 1.63
C LYS A 182 -6.13 -7.72 3.01
N ALA A 183 -7.17 -6.94 3.22
CA ALA A 183 -7.88 -6.87 4.49
C ALA A 183 -9.03 -7.91 4.61
N ILE A 184 -9.42 -8.54 3.50
CA ILE A 184 -10.58 -9.42 3.39
C ILE A 184 -10.15 -10.70 2.64
N ASP A 185 -10.57 -11.86 3.16
CA ASP A 185 -10.50 -13.16 2.50
C ASP A 185 -11.88 -13.59 1.97
N GLU A 186 -11.92 -14.59 1.08
CA GLU A 186 -13.16 -15.17 0.53
C GLU A 186 -13.96 -15.91 1.60
#